data_7421685229df0a51b166571e78a71b39
#
_entry.id   7421685229df0a51b166571e78a71b39
#
_cell.length_a   1.000
_cell.length_b   1.000
_cell.length_c   1.000
_cell.angle_alpha   90.00
_cell.angle_beta   90.00
_cell.angle_gamma   90.00
#
_symmetry.space_group_name_H-M   'P 1'
#
loop_
_entity.id
_entity.type
_entity.pdbx_description
1 polymer ?
#
loop_
_entity_poly.entity_id
_entity_poly.type
_entity_poly.pdbx_seq_one_letter_code
_entity_poly.pdbx_strand_id
1 'polypeptide(L)'
;MDPNTFPTKGNLILAKNSLKLAHMGYELMDKKRNILIRELMGLIDEAKDIQRQIDVTFREAYAALQIANMEIGITNVQTVSYTVPVEESIRIKTRSIMGVEIPLVEADPSGQAPTYAYYSTKESLDQARQAFEKVKDLTLNLSMIENSAYRLAAAIKKTQKRANALKNITIPHYTQLSKDIADALEEKEREEFTRLKGIKQRKNKAS
;
A
#
# COMPACT_ATOMS: atom_id res chain seq x y z
N MET A 1 12.61 4.73 37.49
CA MET A 1 11.47 3.78 37.50
C MET A 1 10.27 4.50 36.91
N ASP A 2 9.69 3.96 35.82
CA ASP A 2 8.50 4.56 35.22
C ASP A 2 7.31 4.52 36.22
N PRO A 3 6.56 5.63 36.37
CA PRO A 3 5.44 5.67 37.31
C PRO A 3 4.36 4.61 37.04
N ASN A 4 4.31 4.07 35.81
CA ASN A 4 3.38 3.02 35.42
C ASN A 4 3.78 1.59 35.87
N THR A 5 4.98 1.40 36.42
CA THR A 5 5.47 0.11 36.91
C THR A 5 5.16 -0.14 38.39
N PHE A 6 4.68 0.88 39.14
CA PHE A 6 4.31 0.68 40.52
C PHE A 6 3.13 -0.29 40.68
N PRO A 7 3.21 -1.26 41.62
CA PRO A 7 2.16 -2.26 41.83
C PRO A 7 0.95 -1.65 42.51
N THR A 8 0.02 -1.12 41.69
CA THR A 8 -1.27 -0.56 42.13
C THR A 8 -2.41 -1.19 41.31
N LYS A 9 -3.60 -1.32 41.87
CA LYS A 9 -4.79 -1.83 41.14
C LYS A 9 -5.10 -1.00 39.90
N GLY A 10 -4.87 0.34 39.96
CA GLY A 10 -5.04 1.20 38.79
C GLY A 10 -4.07 0.88 37.65
N ASN A 11 -2.79 0.70 37.96
CA ASN A 11 -1.76 0.36 36.97
C ASN A 11 -1.98 -1.05 36.37
N LEU A 12 -2.49 -2.01 37.18
CA LEU A 12 -2.87 -3.31 36.66
C LEU A 12 -4.00 -3.22 35.60
N ILE A 13 -5.02 -2.41 35.85
CA ILE A 13 -6.11 -2.18 34.90
C ILE A 13 -5.58 -1.50 33.64
N LEU A 14 -4.73 -0.49 33.76
CA LEU A 14 -4.09 0.18 32.62
C LEU A 14 -3.23 -0.79 31.80
N ALA A 15 -2.40 -1.62 32.44
CA ALA A 15 -1.58 -2.61 31.76
C ALA A 15 -2.42 -3.64 30.99
N LYS A 16 -3.50 -4.17 31.62
CA LYS A 16 -4.44 -5.09 30.99
C LYS A 16 -5.18 -4.45 29.80
N ASN A 17 -5.59 -3.19 29.92
CA ASN A 17 -6.24 -2.46 28.83
C ASN A 17 -5.26 -2.23 27.67
N SER A 18 -4.01 -1.83 27.96
CA SER A 18 -2.96 -1.66 26.97
C SER A 18 -2.64 -2.96 26.24
N LEU A 19 -2.60 -4.09 26.96
CA LEU A 19 -2.43 -5.41 26.38
C LEU A 19 -3.58 -5.75 25.42
N LYS A 20 -4.82 -5.53 25.85
CA LYS A 20 -6.02 -5.75 25.01
C LYS A 20 -5.99 -4.88 23.74
N LEU A 21 -5.63 -3.60 23.87
CA LEU A 21 -5.47 -2.68 22.74
C LEU A 21 -4.34 -3.14 21.79
N ALA A 22 -3.21 -3.64 22.32
CA ALA A 22 -2.11 -4.15 21.53
C ALA A 22 -2.52 -5.40 20.71
N HIS A 23 -3.30 -6.31 21.29
CA HIS A 23 -3.86 -7.46 20.58
C HIS A 23 -4.80 -7.03 19.46
N MET A 24 -5.76 -6.16 19.75
CA MET A 24 -6.68 -5.63 18.73
C MET A 24 -5.91 -4.89 17.62
N GLY A 25 -4.92 -4.09 18.00
CA GLY A 25 -4.06 -3.39 17.05
C GLY A 25 -3.29 -4.33 16.13
N TYR A 26 -2.76 -5.43 16.68
CA TYR A 26 -2.09 -6.46 15.90
C TYR A 26 -3.05 -7.11 14.89
N GLU A 27 -4.23 -7.53 15.33
CA GLU A 27 -5.23 -8.14 14.44
C GLU A 27 -5.67 -7.20 13.31
N LEU A 28 -5.88 -5.91 13.62
CA LEU A 28 -6.21 -4.90 12.62
C LEU A 28 -5.08 -4.70 11.60
N MET A 29 -3.83 -4.65 12.06
CA MET A 29 -2.67 -4.54 11.16
C MET A 29 -2.50 -5.78 10.29
N ASP A 30 -2.75 -6.97 10.84
CA ASP A 30 -2.69 -8.22 10.08
C ASP A 30 -3.78 -8.29 9.00
N LYS A 31 -5.02 -7.97 9.36
CA LYS A 31 -6.13 -7.88 8.40
C LYS A 31 -5.86 -6.84 7.31
N LYS A 32 -5.38 -5.65 7.70
CA LYS A 32 -5.00 -4.61 6.75
C LYS A 32 -3.93 -5.10 5.78
N ARG A 33 -2.86 -5.73 6.28
CA ARG A 33 -1.79 -6.31 5.45
C ARG A 33 -2.34 -7.32 4.45
N ASN A 34 -3.21 -8.22 4.88
CA ASN A 34 -3.76 -9.27 4.03
C ASN A 34 -4.63 -8.71 2.90
N ILE A 35 -5.39 -7.64 3.18
CA ILE A 35 -6.17 -6.94 2.14
C ILE A 35 -5.23 -6.27 1.14
N LEU A 36 -4.22 -5.53 1.63
CA LEU A 36 -3.26 -4.85 0.74
C LEU A 36 -2.47 -5.84 -0.13
N ILE A 37 -2.13 -7.03 0.39
CA ILE A 37 -1.46 -8.08 -0.39
C ILE A 37 -2.40 -8.60 -1.49
N ARG A 38 -3.68 -8.81 -1.20
CA ARG A 38 -4.65 -9.27 -2.20
C ARG A 38 -4.80 -8.26 -3.34
N GLU A 39 -4.94 -6.97 -3.01
CA GLU A 39 -5.00 -5.90 -3.99
C GLU A 39 -3.70 -5.83 -4.84
N LEU A 40 -2.54 -5.94 -4.18
CA LEU A 40 -1.26 -5.95 -4.89
C LEU A 40 -1.14 -7.12 -5.88
N MET A 41 -1.58 -8.31 -5.49
CA MET A 41 -1.55 -9.49 -6.38
C MET A 41 -2.46 -9.28 -7.60
N GLY A 42 -3.65 -8.71 -7.40
CA GLY A 42 -4.54 -8.34 -8.51
C GLY A 42 -3.88 -7.37 -9.49
N LEU A 43 -3.22 -6.31 -8.98
CA LEU A 43 -2.50 -5.36 -9.84
C LEU A 43 -1.31 -5.99 -10.57
N ILE A 44 -0.60 -6.93 -9.96
CA ILE A 44 0.52 -7.64 -10.61
C ILE A 44 0.02 -8.49 -11.78
N ASP A 45 -1.10 -9.16 -11.61
CA ASP A 45 -1.66 -10.00 -12.68
C ASP A 45 -2.18 -9.12 -13.84
N GLU A 46 -2.86 -8.02 -13.53
CA GLU A 46 -3.28 -7.01 -14.49
C GLU A 46 -2.08 -6.39 -15.25
N ALA A 47 -1.01 -6.04 -14.52
CA ALA A 47 0.22 -5.51 -15.13
C ALA A 47 0.84 -6.49 -16.14
N LYS A 48 0.88 -7.79 -15.81
CA LYS A 48 1.41 -8.83 -16.74
C LYS A 48 0.58 -8.95 -18.01
N ASP A 49 -0.74 -8.83 -17.89
CA ASP A 49 -1.63 -8.92 -19.05
C ASP A 49 -1.47 -7.70 -19.95
N ILE A 50 -1.42 -6.50 -19.38
CA ILE A 50 -1.16 -5.27 -20.13
C ILE A 50 0.24 -5.30 -20.77
N GLN A 51 1.26 -5.77 -20.08
CA GLN A 51 2.60 -5.86 -20.61
C GLN A 51 2.67 -6.80 -21.83
N ARG A 52 1.97 -7.94 -21.80
CA ARG A 52 1.84 -8.82 -22.97
C ARG A 52 1.13 -8.12 -24.13
N GLN A 53 0.08 -7.35 -23.87
CA GLN A 53 -0.61 -6.58 -24.90
C GLN A 53 0.29 -5.50 -25.50
N ILE A 54 1.05 -4.80 -24.68
CA ILE A 54 2.03 -3.78 -25.10
C ILE A 54 3.06 -4.41 -26.05
N ASP A 55 3.63 -5.56 -25.70
CA ASP A 55 4.64 -6.23 -26.53
C ASP A 55 4.10 -6.61 -27.93
N VAL A 56 2.85 -7.05 -28.01
CA VAL A 56 2.20 -7.37 -29.30
C VAL A 56 1.92 -6.08 -30.08
N THR A 57 1.28 -5.11 -29.44
CA THR A 57 0.89 -3.86 -30.09
C THR A 57 2.10 -3.04 -30.56
N PHE A 58 3.22 -3.06 -29.80
CA PHE A 58 4.47 -2.43 -30.25
C PHE A 58 5.02 -3.08 -31.51
N ARG A 59 5.01 -4.40 -31.60
CA ARG A 59 5.46 -5.11 -32.82
C ARG A 59 4.63 -4.71 -34.02
N GLU A 60 3.30 -4.63 -33.86
CA GLU A 60 2.37 -4.20 -34.90
C GLU A 60 2.64 -2.73 -35.30
N ALA A 61 2.83 -1.85 -34.32
CA ALA A 61 3.10 -0.43 -34.54
C ALA A 61 4.42 -0.20 -35.29
N TYR A 62 5.48 -0.89 -34.90
CA TYR A 62 6.76 -0.78 -35.59
C TYR A 62 6.74 -1.43 -36.99
N ALA A 63 6.00 -2.52 -37.19
CA ALA A 63 5.80 -3.09 -38.51
C ALA A 63 5.06 -2.13 -39.44
N ALA A 64 3.99 -1.49 -38.98
CA ALA A 64 3.27 -0.46 -39.73
C ALA A 64 4.17 0.76 -40.03
N LEU A 65 4.96 1.22 -39.06
CA LEU A 65 5.91 2.31 -39.26
C LEU A 65 7.00 1.95 -40.29
N GLN A 66 7.47 0.71 -40.31
CA GLN A 66 8.44 0.24 -41.30
C GLN A 66 7.86 0.30 -42.72
N ILE A 67 6.60 -0.11 -42.90
CA ILE A 67 5.89 -0.01 -44.18
C ILE A 67 5.74 1.47 -44.55
N ALA A 68 5.33 2.33 -43.65
CA ALA A 68 5.23 3.77 -43.92
C ALA A 68 6.58 4.40 -44.34
N ASN A 69 7.68 4.02 -43.68
CA ASN A 69 9.02 4.45 -44.05
C ASN A 69 9.44 4.01 -45.44
N MET A 70 9.06 2.81 -45.85
CA MET A 70 9.34 2.28 -47.22
C MET A 70 8.51 3.02 -48.28
N GLU A 71 7.27 3.35 -48.00
CA GLU A 71 6.34 3.97 -48.95
C GLU A 71 6.48 5.47 -49.12
N ILE A 72 6.76 6.20 -48.03
CA ILE A 72 6.76 7.66 -47.96
C ILE A 72 8.19 8.19 -47.88
N GLY A 73 9.11 7.39 -47.36
CA GLY A 73 10.50 7.76 -47.10
C GLY A 73 10.70 8.28 -45.67
N ILE A 74 11.84 7.93 -45.07
CA ILE A 74 12.16 8.19 -43.66
C ILE A 74 12.14 9.70 -43.35
N THR A 75 12.64 10.54 -44.25
CA THR A 75 12.70 12.00 -44.05
C THR A 75 11.30 12.61 -43.96
N ASN A 76 10.35 12.15 -44.79
CA ASN A 76 8.99 12.65 -44.77
C ASN A 76 8.25 12.18 -43.51
N VAL A 77 8.41 10.93 -43.08
CA VAL A 77 7.86 10.41 -41.83
C VAL A 77 8.42 11.19 -40.64
N GLN A 78 9.71 11.51 -40.63
CA GLN A 78 10.34 12.34 -39.60
C GLN A 78 9.75 13.75 -39.58
N THR A 79 9.55 14.38 -40.74
CA THR A 79 8.90 15.69 -40.81
C THR A 79 7.49 15.67 -40.23
N VAL A 80 6.73 14.64 -40.56
CA VAL A 80 5.37 14.44 -39.98
C VAL A 80 5.43 14.23 -38.46
N SER A 81 6.43 13.53 -37.95
CA SER A 81 6.55 13.31 -36.48
C SER A 81 6.67 14.61 -35.69
N TYR A 82 7.25 15.67 -36.25
CA TYR A 82 7.35 16.96 -35.60
C TYR A 82 5.99 17.70 -35.51
N THR A 83 5.00 17.30 -36.29
CA THR A 83 3.67 17.91 -36.24
C THR A 83 2.77 17.29 -35.16
N VAL A 84 3.19 16.14 -34.57
CA VAL A 84 2.43 15.49 -33.51
C VAL A 84 2.55 16.31 -32.22
N PRO A 85 1.45 16.79 -31.66
CA PRO A 85 1.48 17.59 -30.45
C PRO A 85 1.88 16.75 -29.24
N VAL A 86 2.51 17.40 -28.26
CA VAL A 86 2.81 16.79 -26.96
C VAL A 86 1.49 16.55 -26.21
N GLU A 87 1.40 15.41 -25.54
CA GLU A 87 0.23 15.05 -24.76
C GLU A 87 0.16 15.86 -23.45
N GLU A 88 -0.82 16.74 -23.32
CA GLU A 88 -1.03 17.59 -22.14
C GLU A 88 -2.36 17.28 -21.41
N SER A 89 -3.15 16.32 -21.92
CA SER A 89 -4.49 16.02 -21.39
C SER A 89 -4.48 15.13 -20.14
N ILE A 90 -3.31 14.64 -19.73
CA ILE A 90 -3.18 13.68 -18.62
C ILE A 90 -3.48 14.35 -17.29
N ARG A 91 -4.53 13.87 -16.62
CA ARG A 91 -4.92 14.29 -15.27
C ARG A 91 -4.73 13.14 -14.30
N ILE A 92 -4.08 13.44 -13.16
CA ILE A 92 -3.85 12.44 -12.12
C ILE A 92 -4.83 12.71 -10.99
N LYS A 93 -5.76 11.78 -10.77
CA LYS A 93 -6.62 11.71 -9.58
C LYS A 93 -6.03 10.72 -8.58
N THR A 94 -6.51 10.76 -7.35
CA THR A 94 -6.11 9.81 -6.31
C THR A 94 -7.32 8.99 -5.85
N ARG A 95 -7.12 7.68 -5.72
CA ARG A 95 -8.05 6.75 -5.08
C ARG A 95 -7.39 6.19 -3.82
N SER A 96 -8.17 6.01 -2.76
CA SER A 96 -7.65 5.44 -1.51
C SER A 96 -8.07 3.99 -1.35
N ILE A 97 -7.09 3.10 -1.12
CA ILE A 97 -7.31 1.71 -0.73
C ILE A 97 -6.77 1.51 0.68
N MET A 98 -7.65 1.27 1.66
CA MET A 98 -7.28 1.08 3.06
C MET A 98 -6.36 2.19 3.61
N GLY A 99 -6.59 3.45 3.18
CA GLY A 99 -5.78 4.61 3.59
C GLY A 99 -4.41 4.69 2.89
N VAL A 100 -4.23 3.99 1.77
CA VAL A 100 -3.10 4.15 0.86
C VAL A 100 -3.61 4.86 -0.38
N GLU A 101 -3.07 6.02 -0.68
CA GLU A 101 -3.40 6.76 -1.89
C GLU A 101 -2.69 6.15 -3.10
N ILE A 102 -3.46 5.74 -4.09
CA ILE A 102 -2.98 5.25 -5.37
C ILE A 102 -3.37 6.21 -6.47
N PRO A 103 -2.52 6.44 -7.49
CA PRO A 103 -2.84 7.30 -8.61
C PRO A 103 -3.88 6.63 -9.51
N LEU A 104 -4.81 7.41 -10.01
CA LEU A 104 -5.72 7.10 -11.10
C LEU A 104 -5.44 8.08 -12.22
N VAL A 105 -5.02 7.58 -13.36
CA VAL A 105 -4.72 8.42 -14.52
C VAL A 105 -5.98 8.50 -15.38
N GLU A 106 -6.40 9.71 -15.69
CA GLU A 106 -7.43 10.00 -16.67
C GLU A 106 -6.78 10.78 -17.81
N ALA A 107 -6.86 10.28 -19.02
CA ALA A 107 -6.50 10.99 -20.22
C ALA A 107 -7.77 11.26 -21.01
N ASP A 108 -7.85 12.41 -21.65
CA ASP A 108 -8.94 12.66 -22.59
C ASP A 108 -8.81 11.66 -23.75
N PRO A 109 -9.92 11.07 -24.24
CA PRO A 109 -9.84 10.06 -25.29
C PRO A 109 -9.10 10.63 -26.49
N SER A 110 -8.02 9.95 -26.87
CA SER A 110 -7.14 10.37 -27.97
C SER A 110 -7.82 10.20 -29.31
N GLY A 111 -8.62 11.19 -29.67
CA GLY A 111 -9.21 11.35 -30.99
C GLY A 111 -8.69 12.61 -31.65
N GLN A 112 -7.40 12.94 -31.44
CA GLN A 112 -6.85 14.12 -32.13
C GLN A 112 -6.86 13.89 -33.62
N ALA A 113 -7.49 14.82 -34.36
CA ALA A 113 -7.46 14.80 -35.81
C ALA A 113 -6.02 14.79 -36.31
N PRO A 114 -5.71 14.14 -37.44
CA PRO A 114 -4.38 14.19 -38.01
C PRO A 114 -3.91 15.63 -38.21
N THR A 115 -2.71 15.95 -37.73
CA THR A 115 -2.11 17.29 -37.82
C THR A 115 -1.29 17.48 -39.12
N TYR A 116 -1.27 16.47 -39.99
CA TYR A 116 -0.56 16.45 -41.26
C TYR A 116 -1.50 16.46 -42.47
N ALA A 117 -1.01 16.94 -43.60
CA ALA A 117 -1.77 17.01 -44.81
C ALA A 117 -1.89 15.64 -45.50
N TYR A 118 -3.11 15.23 -45.86
CA TYR A 118 -3.39 13.94 -46.49
C TYR A 118 -2.80 13.79 -47.90
N TYR A 119 -2.45 14.90 -48.57
CA TYR A 119 -1.94 14.87 -49.92
C TYR A 119 -0.55 14.22 -50.03
N SER A 120 0.26 14.30 -48.99
CA SER A 120 1.65 13.77 -48.98
C SER A 120 1.80 12.49 -48.15
N THR A 121 0.71 11.97 -47.60
CA THR A 121 0.72 10.82 -46.71
C THR A 121 -0.04 9.65 -47.33
N LYS A 122 0.24 8.43 -46.86
CA LYS A 122 -0.43 7.21 -47.22
C LYS A 122 -1.12 6.54 -46.05
N GLU A 123 -2.01 5.59 -46.35
CA GLU A 123 -2.76 4.82 -45.34
C GLU A 123 -1.86 4.12 -44.34
N SER A 124 -0.67 3.67 -44.75
CA SER A 124 0.32 3.02 -43.87
C SER A 124 0.76 3.91 -42.71
N LEU A 125 0.83 5.24 -42.91
CA LEU A 125 1.14 6.19 -41.85
C LEU A 125 0.00 6.32 -40.85
N ASP A 126 -1.24 6.32 -41.31
CA ASP A 126 -2.42 6.39 -40.44
C ASP A 126 -2.57 5.10 -39.60
N GLN A 127 -2.28 3.94 -40.20
CA GLN A 127 -2.24 2.66 -39.48
C GLN A 127 -1.17 2.66 -38.38
N ALA A 128 0.04 3.13 -38.69
CA ALA A 128 1.12 3.28 -37.72
C ALA A 128 0.71 4.21 -36.57
N ARG A 129 0.12 5.37 -36.88
CA ARG A 129 -0.36 6.34 -35.87
C ARG A 129 -1.39 5.70 -34.94
N GLN A 130 -2.42 5.04 -35.50
CA GLN A 130 -3.45 4.40 -34.67
C GLN A 130 -2.86 3.29 -33.76
N ALA A 131 -1.89 2.53 -34.26
CA ALA A 131 -1.20 1.53 -33.47
C ALA A 131 -0.40 2.17 -32.32
N PHE A 132 0.33 3.27 -32.58
CA PHE A 132 1.05 4.00 -31.51
C PHE A 132 0.12 4.69 -30.52
N GLU A 133 -1.06 5.18 -30.92
CA GLU A 133 -2.08 5.70 -30.00
C GLU A 133 -2.54 4.60 -29.01
N LYS A 134 -2.81 3.37 -29.51
CA LYS A 134 -3.13 2.25 -28.62
C LYS A 134 -2.00 1.90 -27.67
N VAL A 135 -0.76 1.92 -28.14
CA VAL A 135 0.42 1.71 -27.27
C VAL A 135 0.51 2.77 -26.18
N LYS A 136 0.25 4.05 -26.54
CA LYS A 136 0.24 5.15 -25.57
C LYS A 136 -0.77 4.87 -24.44
N ASP A 137 -2.00 4.51 -24.78
CA ASP A 137 -3.05 4.24 -23.80
C ASP A 137 -2.70 3.05 -22.90
N LEU A 138 -2.17 1.97 -23.47
CA LEU A 138 -1.69 0.82 -22.70
C LEU A 138 -0.52 1.18 -21.78
N THR A 139 0.40 2.01 -22.24
CA THR A 139 1.56 2.47 -21.44
C THR A 139 1.13 3.36 -20.28
N LEU A 140 0.14 4.24 -20.48
CA LEU A 140 -0.45 5.05 -19.40
C LEU A 140 -1.09 4.15 -18.33
N ASN A 141 -1.87 3.15 -18.74
CA ASN A 141 -2.47 2.19 -17.82
C ASN A 141 -1.40 1.38 -17.06
N LEU A 142 -0.38 0.90 -17.74
CA LEU A 142 0.72 0.18 -17.09
C LEU A 142 1.42 1.05 -16.04
N SER A 143 1.75 2.29 -16.40
CA SER A 143 2.40 3.24 -15.48
C SER A 143 1.55 3.52 -14.22
N MET A 144 0.22 3.63 -14.38
CA MET A 144 -0.71 3.78 -13.27
C MET A 144 -0.67 2.56 -12.33
N ILE A 145 -0.70 1.35 -12.90
CA ILE A 145 -0.70 0.10 -12.14
C ILE A 145 0.64 -0.10 -11.42
N GLU A 146 1.76 0.13 -12.10
CA GLU A 146 3.10 0.01 -11.50
C GLU A 146 3.30 0.97 -10.33
N ASN A 147 2.91 2.24 -10.47
CA ASN A 147 2.98 3.20 -9.39
C ASN A 147 2.06 2.83 -8.21
N SER A 148 0.87 2.31 -8.51
CA SER A 148 -0.07 1.80 -7.51
C SER A 148 0.52 0.60 -6.76
N ALA A 149 1.09 -0.36 -7.47
CA ALA A 149 1.75 -1.53 -6.90
C ALA A 149 2.95 -1.14 -6.01
N TYR A 150 3.77 -0.18 -6.44
CA TYR A 150 4.88 0.33 -5.64
C TYR A 150 4.41 0.95 -4.32
N ARG A 151 3.37 1.80 -4.36
CA ARG A 151 2.79 2.44 -3.16
C ARG A 151 2.18 1.40 -2.21
N LEU A 152 1.47 0.40 -2.74
CA LEU A 152 0.92 -0.71 -1.95
C LEU A 152 2.03 -1.55 -1.31
N ALA A 153 3.08 -1.89 -2.04
CA ALA A 153 4.22 -2.65 -1.51
C ALA A 153 4.92 -1.90 -0.37
N ALA A 154 5.13 -0.59 -0.51
CA ALA A 154 5.68 0.25 0.56
C ALA A 154 4.78 0.28 1.80
N ALA A 155 3.46 0.37 1.62
CA ALA A 155 2.47 0.33 2.70
C ALA A 155 2.41 -1.04 3.39
N ILE A 156 2.49 -2.15 2.64
CA ILE A 156 2.58 -3.51 3.17
C ILE A 156 3.83 -3.65 4.05
N LYS A 157 4.99 -3.21 3.57
CA LYS A 157 6.25 -3.24 4.34
C LYS A 157 6.14 -2.46 5.65
N LYS A 158 5.52 -1.27 5.62
CA LYS A 158 5.28 -0.44 6.81
C LYS A 158 4.30 -1.10 7.80
N THR A 159 3.21 -1.68 7.28
CA THR A 159 2.20 -2.38 8.09
C THR A 159 2.77 -3.63 8.74
N GLN A 160 3.58 -4.41 7.98
CA GLN A 160 4.28 -5.58 8.48
C GLN A 160 5.25 -5.25 9.63
N LYS A 161 6.04 -4.17 9.49
CA LYS A 161 6.93 -3.72 10.57
C LYS A 161 6.16 -3.36 11.84
N ARG A 162 5.00 -2.68 11.69
CA ARG A 162 4.16 -2.33 12.84
C ARG A 162 3.52 -3.56 13.49
N ALA A 163 3.02 -4.50 12.68
CA ALA A 163 2.46 -5.76 13.19
C ALA A 163 3.53 -6.57 13.95
N ASN A 164 4.73 -6.67 13.41
CA ASN A 164 5.84 -7.36 14.07
C ASN A 164 6.26 -6.68 15.39
N ALA A 165 6.29 -5.35 15.44
CA ALA A 165 6.58 -4.62 16.67
C ALA A 165 5.51 -4.87 17.75
N LEU A 166 4.23 -4.84 17.38
CA LEU A 166 3.14 -5.17 18.29
C LEU A 166 3.26 -6.61 18.82
N LYS A 167 3.48 -7.58 17.93
CA LYS A 167 3.55 -9.00 18.27
C LYS A 167 4.75 -9.35 19.14
N ASN A 168 5.95 -8.85 18.77
CA ASN A 168 7.21 -9.32 19.33
C ASN A 168 7.74 -8.44 20.47
N ILE A 169 7.27 -7.20 20.58
CA ILE A 169 7.76 -6.24 21.59
C ILE A 169 6.61 -5.83 22.51
N THR A 170 5.53 -5.25 21.96
CA THR A 170 4.51 -4.60 22.78
C THR A 170 3.67 -5.60 23.57
N ILE A 171 3.17 -6.66 22.91
CA ILE A 171 2.35 -7.69 23.56
C ILE A 171 3.14 -8.42 24.65
N PRO A 172 4.35 -8.95 24.41
CA PRO A 172 5.13 -9.59 25.47
C PRO A 172 5.45 -8.65 26.64
N HIS A 173 5.80 -7.39 26.35
CA HIS A 173 6.08 -6.39 27.38
C HIS A 173 4.89 -6.18 28.32
N TYR A 174 3.69 -5.90 27.77
CA TYR A 174 2.50 -5.70 28.60
C TYR A 174 2.01 -6.98 29.27
N THR A 175 2.25 -8.13 28.69
CA THR A 175 1.96 -9.42 29.31
C THR A 175 2.82 -9.62 30.55
N GLN A 176 4.13 -9.40 30.44
CA GLN A 176 5.04 -9.52 31.57
C GLN A 176 4.73 -8.45 32.64
N LEU A 177 4.55 -7.19 32.24
CA LEU A 177 4.23 -6.12 33.15
C LEU A 177 2.94 -6.36 33.93
N SER A 178 1.87 -6.83 33.26
CA SER A 178 0.60 -7.14 33.94
C SER A 178 0.73 -8.30 34.94
N LYS A 179 1.59 -9.27 34.65
CA LYS A 179 1.88 -10.38 35.55
C LYS A 179 2.68 -9.89 36.76
N ASP A 180 3.76 -9.17 36.55
CA ASP A 180 4.63 -8.66 37.62
C ASP A 180 3.84 -7.75 38.60
N ILE A 181 2.95 -6.89 38.09
CA ILE A 181 2.07 -6.06 38.93
C ILE A 181 1.07 -6.91 39.69
N ALA A 182 0.50 -7.95 39.06
CA ALA A 182 -0.47 -8.84 39.72
C ALA A 182 0.17 -9.63 40.85
N ASP A 183 1.35 -10.21 40.58
CA ASP A 183 2.12 -10.99 41.57
C ASP A 183 2.51 -10.13 42.78
N ALA A 184 3.00 -8.90 42.53
CA ALA A 184 3.35 -7.97 43.59
C ALA A 184 2.14 -7.47 44.41
N LEU A 185 0.96 -7.33 43.81
CA LEU A 185 -0.29 -7.02 44.53
C LEU A 185 -0.75 -8.18 45.41
N GLU A 186 -0.67 -9.40 44.89
CA GLU A 186 -1.01 -10.61 45.66
C GLU A 186 -0.08 -10.77 46.88
N GLU A 187 1.20 -10.52 46.72
CA GLU A 187 2.16 -10.55 47.82
C GLU A 187 1.82 -9.50 48.91
N LYS A 188 1.51 -8.26 48.51
CA LYS A 188 1.06 -7.24 49.44
C LYS A 188 -0.23 -7.64 50.18
N GLU A 189 -1.22 -8.17 49.49
CA GLU A 189 -2.46 -8.64 50.12
C GLU A 189 -2.19 -9.77 51.14
N ARG A 190 -1.26 -10.68 50.85
CA ARG A 190 -0.82 -11.74 51.79
C ARG A 190 -0.13 -11.17 53.01
N GLU A 191 0.76 -10.18 52.81
CA GLU A 191 1.42 -9.48 53.93
C GLU A 191 0.41 -8.76 54.84
N GLU A 192 -0.52 -8.00 54.26
CA GLU A 192 -1.58 -7.31 55.02
C GLU A 192 -2.44 -8.29 55.81
N PHE A 193 -2.84 -9.40 55.17
CA PHE A 193 -3.62 -10.45 55.86
C PHE A 193 -2.84 -11.04 57.05
N THR A 194 -1.53 -11.30 56.88
CA THR A 194 -0.68 -11.84 57.96
C THR A 194 -0.52 -10.85 59.10
N ARG A 195 -0.35 -9.52 58.78
CA ARG A 195 -0.32 -8.46 59.78
C ARG A 195 -1.64 -8.36 60.59
N LEU A 196 -2.78 -8.38 59.86
CA LEU A 196 -4.10 -8.38 60.49
C LEU A 196 -4.30 -9.55 61.39
N LYS A 197 -3.90 -10.76 60.99
CA LYS A 197 -3.98 -11.99 61.81
C LYS A 197 -3.13 -11.88 63.07
N GLY A 198 -1.89 -11.31 62.93
CA GLY A 198 -1.02 -11.07 64.08
C GLY A 198 -1.59 -10.04 65.09
N ILE A 199 -2.19 -8.96 64.61
CA ILE A 199 -2.87 -7.98 65.44
C ILE A 199 -4.06 -8.59 66.16
N LYS A 200 -4.90 -9.37 65.47
CA LYS A 200 -6.05 -10.07 66.07
C LYS A 200 -5.64 -11.05 67.19
N GLN A 201 -4.57 -11.81 66.94
CA GLN A 201 -4.03 -12.73 67.96
C GLN A 201 -3.51 -12.01 69.19
N ARG A 202 -2.82 -10.85 69.02
CA ARG A 202 -2.34 -10.02 70.13
C ARG A 202 -3.51 -9.45 70.92
N LYS A 203 -4.56 -8.94 70.26
CA LYS A 203 -5.75 -8.43 70.90
C LYS A 203 -6.50 -9.50 71.72
N ASN A 204 -6.64 -10.70 71.17
CA ASN A 204 -7.28 -11.81 71.90
C ASN A 204 -6.47 -12.37 73.06
N LYS A 205 -5.14 -12.11 73.14
CA LYS A 205 -4.30 -12.48 74.28
C LYS A 205 -4.27 -11.38 75.37
N ALA A 206 -4.66 -10.16 75.02
CA ALA A 206 -4.71 -9.02 75.95
C ALA A 206 -6.11 -8.77 76.57
N SER A 207 -7.14 -9.47 76.07
CA SER A 207 -8.47 -9.58 76.66
C SER A 207 -8.59 -10.89 77.41
#